data_377bc8df0e3dacf044e225fabc8a81ed
#
_entry.id   377bc8df0e3dacf044e225fabc8a81ed
#
_cell.length_a   1.000
_cell.length_b   1.000
_cell.length_c   1.000
_cell.angle_alpha   90.00
_cell.angle_beta   90.00
_cell.angle_gamma   90.00
#
_symmetry.space_group_name_H-M   'P 1'
#
loop_
_entity.id
_entity.type
_entity.pdbx_description
1 polymer ?
#
loop_
_entity_poly.entity_id
_entity_poly.type
_entity_poly.pdbx_seq_one_letter_code
_entity_poly.pdbx_strand_id
1 'polypeptide(L)'
;MIKGLAITPPVIGRISIGRMVEKNGKRLPEKDDQFTLTTQIQTREGWLPHPLDEALRQEGQSKKLRSIPVTLPFNDPDLNLRAEYTFFERKSGRPLCSGDGESCRRRTDQGLEQLPCPSPDLCEFGAHDLCKPYGRLYVRIGEEDELGCFVFRTTGYNSIRTLAARLRYFHAISGGNLATLSLELKLRGKSTAQSHRAPIYYVDLTLRADQSMEDAVSHAREAAKVRESQGIHQAELDKVAHAGLLNAQFEYSEEEGLQVVEEFVPEGTAPPGNAQPQPVQGLSQKLAGKQAG
;
A
#
# COMPACT_ATOMS: atom_id res chain seq x y z
N MET A 1 -5.61 -23.73 -17.28
CA MET A 1 -5.37 -22.70 -16.23
C MET A 1 -5.35 -21.35 -16.92
N ILE A 2 -6.02 -20.36 -16.37
CA ILE A 2 -5.99 -18.96 -16.86
C ILE A 2 -4.57 -18.43 -16.73
N LYS A 3 -4.02 -17.86 -17.83
CA LYS A 3 -2.69 -17.28 -17.83
C LYS A 3 -2.73 -15.91 -17.15
N GLY A 4 -1.68 -15.58 -16.39
CA GLY A 4 -1.56 -14.27 -15.74
C GLY A 4 -2.14 -14.19 -14.33
N LEU A 5 -2.58 -15.30 -13.75
CA LEU A 5 -2.92 -15.33 -12.33
C LEU A 5 -1.65 -15.18 -11.49
N ALA A 6 -1.59 -14.13 -10.68
CA ALA A 6 -0.50 -13.94 -9.73
C ALA A 6 -0.63 -14.91 -8.56
N ILE A 7 0.51 -15.34 -8.03
CA ILE A 7 0.55 -15.85 -6.68
C ILE A 7 0.47 -14.66 -5.75
N THR A 8 -0.73 -14.38 -5.25
CA THR A 8 -0.92 -13.44 -4.15
C THR A 8 -1.08 -14.24 -2.86
N PRO A 9 -0.47 -13.82 -1.75
CA PRO A 9 -0.77 -14.41 -0.46
C PRO A 9 -2.28 -14.33 -0.22
N PRO A 10 -2.92 -15.40 0.32
CA PRO A 10 -4.34 -15.33 0.66
C PRO A 10 -4.59 -14.19 1.64
N VAL A 11 -5.41 -13.23 1.27
CA VAL A 11 -5.76 -12.10 2.14
C VAL A 11 -6.90 -12.54 3.05
N ILE A 12 -6.65 -12.57 4.35
CA ILE A 12 -7.64 -12.92 5.39
C ILE A 12 -8.20 -11.70 6.11
N GLY A 13 -7.52 -10.55 6.02
CA GLY A 13 -7.94 -9.32 6.67
C GLY A 13 -7.28 -8.09 6.10
N ARG A 14 -7.68 -6.96 6.63
CA ARG A 14 -7.23 -5.63 6.19
C ARG A 14 -6.72 -4.83 7.38
N ILE A 15 -5.70 -4.01 7.12
CA ILE A 15 -5.19 -3.00 8.04
C ILE A 15 -5.56 -1.64 7.47
N SER A 16 -6.20 -0.79 8.26
CA SER A 16 -6.52 0.59 7.88
C SER A 16 -6.05 1.59 8.93
N ILE A 17 -5.84 2.84 8.51
CA ILE A 17 -5.66 3.99 9.38
C ILE A 17 -6.92 4.82 9.28
N GLY A 18 -7.68 4.87 10.39
CA GLY A 18 -8.97 5.53 10.39
C GLY A 18 -10.12 4.57 10.11
N ARG A 19 -11.30 5.14 9.99
CA ARG A 19 -12.56 4.43 9.80
C ARG A 19 -13.46 5.19 8.84
N MET A 20 -14.38 4.47 8.22
CA MET A 20 -15.46 5.10 7.48
C MET A 20 -16.53 5.57 8.48
N VAL A 21 -16.88 6.85 8.39
CA VAL A 21 -17.95 7.45 9.19
C VAL A 21 -19.04 7.99 8.28
N GLU A 22 -20.28 7.91 8.72
CA GLU A 22 -21.39 8.50 8.03
C GLU A 22 -21.59 9.94 8.51
N LYS A 23 -21.44 10.92 7.61
CA LYS A 23 -21.70 12.33 7.86
C LYS A 23 -22.67 12.86 6.78
N ASN A 24 -23.83 13.34 7.21
CA ASN A 24 -24.86 13.87 6.30
C ASN A 24 -25.32 12.89 5.21
N GLY A 25 -25.51 11.62 5.56
CA GLY A 25 -25.92 10.57 4.63
C GLY A 25 -24.84 10.14 3.62
N LYS A 26 -23.59 10.61 3.79
CA LYS A 26 -22.45 10.21 2.98
C LYS A 26 -21.41 9.50 3.83
N ARG A 27 -20.89 8.40 3.32
CA ARG A 27 -19.75 7.70 3.92
C ARG A 27 -18.46 8.43 3.56
N LEU A 28 -17.76 8.93 4.57
CA LEU A 28 -16.50 9.65 4.42
C LEU A 28 -15.41 8.99 5.25
N PRO A 29 -14.19 8.87 4.72
CA PRO A 29 -13.07 8.39 5.51
C PRO A 29 -12.70 9.41 6.57
N GLU A 30 -12.72 8.99 7.83
CA GLU A 30 -12.22 9.78 8.96
C GLU A 30 -10.83 9.26 9.33
N LYS A 31 -9.84 10.14 9.27
CA LYS A 31 -8.48 9.80 9.71
C LYS A 31 -8.48 9.62 11.22
N ASP A 32 -7.88 8.54 11.68
CA ASP A 32 -7.66 8.26 13.09
C ASP A 32 -6.14 8.14 13.34
N ASP A 33 -5.74 8.21 14.60
CA ASP A 33 -4.36 8.06 15.04
C ASP A 33 -4.06 6.64 15.55
N GLN A 34 -4.76 5.66 14.98
CA GLN A 34 -4.63 4.24 15.30
C GLN A 34 -4.89 3.35 14.09
N PHE A 35 -4.37 2.13 14.16
CA PHE A 35 -4.74 1.06 13.24
C PHE A 35 -6.07 0.43 13.61
N THR A 36 -6.75 -0.10 12.61
CA THR A 36 -7.91 -0.97 12.76
C THR A 36 -7.70 -2.19 11.88
N LEU A 37 -7.88 -3.38 12.46
CA LEU A 37 -7.86 -4.64 11.73
C LEU A 37 -9.30 -5.10 11.49
N THR A 38 -9.61 -5.40 10.23
CA THR A 38 -10.93 -5.90 9.85
C THR A 38 -10.79 -7.18 9.06
N THR A 39 -11.84 -7.97 9.05
CA THR A 39 -11.99 -9.09 8.13
C THR A 39 -12.23 -8.59 6.70
N GLN A 40 -12.39 -9.51 5.76
CA GLN A 40 -12.84 -9.18 4.40
C GLN A 40 -14.38 -9.12 4.25
N ILE A 41 -15.11 -9.25 5.37
CA ILE A 41 -16.57 -9.24 5.37
C ILE A 41 -17.07 -7.83 5.66
N GLN A 42 -17.90 -7.32 4.76
CA GLN A 42 -18.57 -6.03 4.91
C GLN A 42 -20.06 -6.24 5.20
N THR A 43 -20.56 -5.52 6.21
CA THR A 43 -21.98 -5.44 6.55
C THR A 43 -22.54 -4.08 6.16
N ARG A 44 -23.84 -3.85 6.40
CA ARG A 44 -24.45 -2.53 6.21
C ARG A 44 -23.86 -1.46 7.14
N GLU A 45 -23.33 -1.88 8.28
CA GLU A 45 -22.72 -1.00 9.30
C GLU A 45 -21.25 -0.71 9.02
N GLY A 46 -20.58 -1.51 8.17
CA GLY A 46 -19.18 -1.39 7.81
C GLY A 46 -18.45 -2.73 7.83
N TRP A 47 -17.13 -2.66 7.87
CA TRP A 47 -16.28 -3.84 7.92
C TRP A 47 -16.32 -4.49 9.30
N LEU A 48 -16.44 -5.81 9.36
CA LEU A 48 -16.37 -6.55 10.62
C LEU A 48 -14.95 -6.51 11.18
N PRO A 49 -14.78 -6.12 12.47
CA PRO A 49 -13.49 -6.19 13.13
C PRO A 49 -12.91 -7.61 13.08
N HIS A 50 -11.62 -7.72 12.90
CA HIS A 50 -10.94 -9.02 13.01
C HIS A 50 -10.67 -9.34 14.49
N PRO A 51 -10.76 -10.60 14.96
CA PRO A 51 -10.50 -10.95 16.35
C PRO A 51 -9.13 -10.49 16.86
N LEU A 52 -8.11 -10.49 16.00
CA LEU A 52 -6.78 -9.99 16.35
C LEU A 52 -6.74 -8.49 16.67
N ASP A 53 -7.73 -7.68 16.24
CA ASP A 53 -7.76 -6.25 16.60
C ASP A 53 -7.92 -6.07 18.11
N GLU A 54 -8.84 -6.80 18.69
CA GLU A 54 -9.06 -6.76 20.15
C GLU A 54 -7.90 -7.40 20.91
N ALA A 55 -7.39 -8.54 20.47
CA ALA A 55 -6.28 -9.24 21.10
C ALA A 55 -5.05 -8.34 21.21
N LEU A 56 -4.65 -7.68 20.10
CA LEU A 56 -3.49 -6.77 20.07
C LEU A 56 -3.68 -5.53 20.96
N ARG A 57 -4.92 -5.03 21.11
CA ARG A 57 -5.21 -3.92 22.03
C ARG A 57 -5.08 -4.34 23.50
N GLN A 58 -5.49 -5.56 23.83
CA GLN A 58 -5.36 -6.11 25.18
C GLN A 58 -3.89 -6.36 25.54
N GLU A 59 -3.11 -6.98 24.66
CA GLU A 59 -1.68 -7.23 24.86
C GLU A 59 -0.89 -5.91 25.02
N GLY A 60 -1.16 -4.93 24.17
CA GLY A 60 -0.47 -3.64 24.19
C GLY A 60 -0.85 -2.73 25.37
N GLN A 61 -1.78 -3.13 26.23
CA GLN A 61 -2.31 -2.33 27.35
C GLN A 61 -2.72 -0.90 26.94
N SER A 62 -3.02 -0.71 25.67
CA SER A 62 -3.34 0.59 25.08
C SER A 62 -4.69 0.55 24.37
N LYS A 63 -5.54 1.54 24.66
CA LYS A 63 -6.81 1.69 23.95
C LYS A 63 -6.62 1.97 22.45
N LYS A 64 -5.46 2.50 22.05
CA LYS A 64 -5.15 2.85 20.65
C LYS A 64 -4.06 1.94 20.12
N LEU A 65 -4.38 1.20 19.07
CA LEU A 65 -3.43 0.33 18.38
C LEU A 65 -2.55 1.17 17.44
N ARG A 66 -1.31 1.46 17.86
CA ARG A 66 -0.34 2.26 17.10
C ARG A 66 0.85 1.47 16.59
N SER A 67 0.96 0.22 16.98
CA SER A 67 2.00 -0.72 16.57
C SER A 67 1.38 -2.10 16.39
N ILE A 68 1.78 -2.80 15.34
CA ILE A 68 1.33 -4.15 15.02
C ILE A 68 2.56 -5.01 14.74
N PRO A 69 2.83 -6.07 15.53
CA PRO A 69 3.87 -7.04 15.22
C PRO A 69 3.56 -7.76 13.91
N VAL A 70 4.53 -7.81 13.00
CA VAL A 70 4.34 -8.41 11.68
C VAL A 70 5.56 -9.20 11.25
N THR A 71 5.32 -10.16 10.35
CA THR A 71 6.33 -10.76 9.48
C THR A 71 5.93 -10.58 8.02
N LEU A 72 6.87 -10.79 7.12
CA LEU A 72 6.63 -10.60 5.69
C LEU A 72 6.55 -11.95 4.97
N PRO A 73 5.70 -12.09 3.95
CA PRO A 73 5.58 -13.34 3.20
C PRO A 73 6.79 -13.64 2.30
N PHE A 74 7.50 -12.60 1.82
CA PHE A 74 8.56 -12.74 0.83
C PHE A 74 9.87 -12.08 1.29
N ASN A 75 10.98 -12.57 0.73
CA ASN A 75 12.28 -11.89 0.87
C ASN A 75 12.42 -10.71 -0.09
N ASP A 76 11.78 -10.77 -1.25
CA ASP A 76 11.78 -9.66 -2.21
C ASP A 76 10.92 -8.49 -1.70
N PRO A 77 11.48 -7.27 -1.54
CA PRO A 77 10.75 -6.09 -1.12
C PRO A 77 9.56 -5.73 -2.02
N ASP A 78 9.70 -5.92 -3.35
CA ASP A 78 8.70 -5.51 -4.33
C ASP A 78 7.51 -6.49 -4.38
N LEU A 79 7.68 -7.71 -3.87
CA LEU A 79 6.58 -8.66 -3.66
C LEU A 79 5.76 -8.32 -2.41
N ASN A 80 6.39 -7.77 -1.38
CA ASN A 80 5.71 -7.38 -0.14
C ASN A 80 4.95 -6.05 -0.28
N LEU A 81 5.56 -5.05 -0.93
CA LEU A 81 4.96 -3.75 -1.19
C LEU A 81 4.81 -3.53 -2.69
N ARG A 82 3.59 -3.63 -3.18
CA ARG A 82 3.23 -3.21 -4.54
C ARG A 82 2.79 -1.76 -4.52
N ALA A 83 3.53 -0.90 -5.19
CA ALA A 83 3.25 0.53 -5.23
C ALA A 83 3.36 1.05 -6.66
N GLU A 84 2.26 1.57 -7.17
CA GLU A 84 2.12 2.01 -8.56
C GLU A 84 1.30 3.30 -8.60
N TYR A 85 1.47 4.09 -9.64
CA TYR A 85 0.52 5.15 -9.98
C TYR A 85 -0.68 4.53 -10.68
N THR A 86 -1.87 4.63 -10.08
CA THR A 86 -3.06 3.96 -10.60
C THR A 86 -4.22 4.94 -10.79
N PHE A 87 -4.88 4.80 -11.93
CA PHE A 87 -6.13 5.47 -12.24
C PHE A 87 -7.26 4.43 -12.26
N PHE A 88 -8.19 4.55 -11.33
CA PHE A 88 -9.35 3.66 -11.21
C PHE A 88 -10.59 4.28 -11.85
N GLU A 89 -11.34 3.49 -12.62
CA GLU A 89 -12.67 3.87 -13.07
C GLU A 89 -13.66 3.83 -11.90
N ARG A 90 -14.35 4.94 -11.67
CA ARG A 90 -15.24 5.07 -10.50
C ARG A 90 -16.44 4.12 -10.53
N LYS A 91 -16.97 3.81 -11.71
CA LYS A 91 -18.19 2.99 -11.82
C LYS A 91 -17.91 1.49 -11.61
N SER A 92 -16.84 1.00 -12.17
CA SER A 92 -16.51 -0.42 -12.15
C SER A 92 -15.44 -0.78 -11.10
N GLY A 93 -14.73 0.23 -10.54
CA GLY A 93 -13.59 0.00 -9.69
C GLY A 93 -12.35 -0.53 -10.41
N ARG A 94 -12.42 -0.72 -11.72
CA ARG A 94 -11.31 -1.30 -12.50
C ARG A 94 -10.21 -0.28 -12.72
N PRO A 95 -8.92 -0.67 -12.64
CA PRO A 95 -7.84 0.19 -13.03
C PRO A 95 -7.86 0.41 -14.56
N LEU A 96 -7.89 1.67 -14.98
CA LEU A 96 -7.77 2.07 -16.38
C LEU A 96 -6.32 2.19 -16.80
N CYS A 97 -5.45 2.57 -15.88
CA CYS A 97 -4.01 2.67 -16.09
C CYS A 97 -3.29 2.37 -14.79
N SER A 98 -2.19 1.63 -14.87
CA SER A 98 -1.25 1.40 -13.77
C SER A 98 0.18 1.50 -14.29
N GLY A 99 1.06 2.23 -13.58
CA GLY A 99 2.43 2.46 -14.01
C GLY A 99 3.37 2.85 -12.88
N ASP A 100 4.66 2.76 -13.16
CA ASP A 100 5.76 2.98 -12.22
C ASP A 100 6.41 4.37 -12.29
N GLY A 101 6.00 5.20 -13.26
CA GLY A 101 6.59 6.51 -13.54
C GLY A 101 7.49 6.52 -14.78
N GLU A 102 7.81 5.35 -15.34
CA GLU A 102 8.55 5.17 -16.60
C GLU A 102 7.68 4.50 -17.64
N SER A 103 7.01 3.42 -17.26
CA SER A 103 6.09 2.65 -18.10
C SER A 103 4.75 2.43 -17.41
N CYS A 104 3.71 2.24 -18.21
CA CYS A 104 2.39 1.89 -17.69
C CYS A 104 1.70 0.89 -18.61
N ARG A 105 0.76 0.15 -18.03
CA ARG A 105 -0.25 -0.57 -18.78
C ARG A 105 -1.56 0.20 -18.70
N ARG A 106 -2.06 0.54 -19.87
CA ARG A 106 -3.28 1.33 -20.03
C ARG A 106 -4.30 0.55 -20.84
N ARG A 107 -5.54 0.60 -20.38
CA ARG A 107 -6.68 0.07 -21.12
C ARG A 107 -7.08 1.09 -22.18
N THR A 108 -7.01 0.71 -23.45
CA THR A 108 -7.45 1.48 -24.60
C THR A 108 -8.59 0.76 -25.32
N ASP A 109 -9.13 1.35 -26.37
CA ASP A 109 -10.13 0.71 -27.24
C ASP A 109 -9.56 -0.51 -27.98
N GLN A 110 -8.26 -0.61 -28.12
CA GLN A 110 -7.54 -1.73 -28.74
C GLN A 110 -7.17 -2.83 -27.73
N GLY A 111 -7.42 -2.60 -26.44
CA GLY A 111 -7.11 -3.55 -25.38
C GLY A 111 -6.14 -2.99 -24.34
N LEU A 112 -5.30 -3.85 -23.80
CA LEU A 112 -4.29 -3.48 -22.81
C LEU A 112 -2.96 -3.21 -23.50
N GLU A 113 -2.52 -1.98 -23.47
CA GLU A 113 -1.28 -1.52 -24.12
C GLU A 113 -0.24 -1.10 -23.09
N GLN A 114 1.02 -1.35 -23.42
CA GLN A 114 2.16 -0.82 -22.68
C GLN A 114 2.60 0.52 -23.28
N LEU A 115 2.58 1.57 -22.47
CA LEU A 115 2.85 2.94 -22.88
C LEU A 115 3.86 3.60 -21.92
N PRO A 116 4.53 4.70 -22.32
CA PRO A 116 5.31 5.50 -21.39
C PRO A 116 4.44 6.09 -20.27
N CYS A 117 4.96 6.12 -19.05
CA CYS A 117 4.32 6.75 -17.90
C CYS A 117 5.08 8.02 -17.48
N PRO A 118 4.56 9.22 -17.77
CA PRO A 118 5.25 10.47 -17.42
C PRO A 118 5.05 10.87 -15.94
N SER A 119 4.54 9.99 -15.09
CA SER A 119 4.05 10.28 -13.74
C SER A 119 2.77 11.13 -13.71
N PRO A 120 2.00 11.13 -12.61
CA PRO A 120 0.72 11.84 -12.54
C PRO A 120 0.80 13.33 -12.86
N ASP A 121 1.87 13.99 -12.44
CA ASP A 121 2.06 15.44 -12.59
C ASP A 121 2.16 15.90 -14.05
N LEU A 122 2.60 15.00 -14.95
CA LEU A 122 2.81 15.27 -16.36
C LEU A 122 1.87 14.47 -17.28
N CYS A 123 0.99 13.65 -16.70
CA CYS A 123 0.12 12.75 -17.44
C CYS A 123 -1.23 13.42 -17.76
N GLU A 124 -1.49 13.68 -19.03
CA GLU A 124 -2.78 14.23 -19.47
C GLU A 124 -3.95 13.26 -19.20
N PHE A 125 -3.73 11.93 -19.36
CA PHE A 125 -4.76 10.92 -19.13
C PHE A 125 -5.16 10.83 -17.65
N GLY A 126 -4.20 10.99 -16.73
CA GLY A 126 -4.42 10.96 -15.28
C GLY A 126 -4.53 12.32 -14.62
N ALA A 127 -4.76 13.39 -15.41
CA ALA A 127 -4.90 14.74 -14.91
C ALA A 127 -6.00 14.90 -13.87
N HIS A 128 -6.00 16.01 -13.11
CA HIS A 128 -7.01 16.34 -12.10
C HIS A 128 -7.11 15.35 -10.93
N ASP A 129 -5.97 14.87 -10.44
CA ASP A 129 -5.89 13.91 -9.32
C ASP A 129 -6.59 12.56 -9.59
N LEU A 130 -6.82 12.20 -10.84
CA LEU A 130 -7.41 10.92 -11.21
C LEU A 130 -6.42 9.77 -11.05
N CYS A 131 -5.14 10.02 -11.40
CA CYS A 131 -4.06 9.08 -11.18
C CYS A 131 -3.35 9.39 -9.86
N LYS A 132 -3.27 8.40 -8.97
CA LYS A 132 -2.69 8.55 -7.63
C LYS A 132 -1.69 7.43 -7.35
N PRO A 133 -0.68 7.69 -6.50
CA PRO A 133 0.10 6.59 -5.95
C PRO A 133 -0.83 5.67 -5.16
N TYR A 134 -0.74 4.38 -5.41
CA TYR A 134 -1.50 3.36 -4.73
C TYR A 134 -0.58 2.24 -4.27
N GLY A 135 -0.48 2.05 -2.97
CA GLY A 135 0.38 1.05 -2.34
C GLY A 135 -0.43 -0.02 -1.63
N ARG A 136 0.02 -1.27 -1.74
CA ARG A 136 -0.50 -2.45 -1.06
C ARG A 136 0.66 -3.17 -0.40
N LEU A 137 0.69 -3.18 0.93
CA LEU A 137 1.66 -3.94 1.70
C LEU A 137 0.97 -5.19 2.23
N TYR A 138 1.58 -6.35 2.00
CA TYR A 138 1.15 -7.63 2.52
C TYR A 138 2.02 -8.00 3.73
N VAL A 139 1.36 -8.31 4.84
CA VAL A 139 2.03 -8.74 6.08
C VAL A 139 1.28 -9.89 6.72
N ARG A 140 1.97 -10.68 7.51
CA ARG A 140 1.38 -11.70 8.38
C ARG A 140 1.34 -11.18 9.80
N ILE A 141 0.24 -11.45 10.50
CA ILE A 141 0.01 -11.06 11.89
C ILE A 141 -0.38 -12.31 12.66
N GLY A 142 0.30 -12.57 13.78
CA GLY A 142 0.10 -13.80 14.56
C GLY A 142 0.72 -15.02 13.89
N GLU A 143 0.47 -16.17 14.49
CA GLU A 143 1.05 -17.47 14.09
C GLU A 143 -0.03 -18.51 13.72
N GLU A 144 -1.31 -18.15 13.86
CA GLU A 144 -2.43 -19.10 13.70
C GLU A 144 -2.64 -19.54 12.24
N ASP A 145 -2.35 -18.66 11.28
CA ASP A 145 -2.43 -18.95 9.84
C ASP A 145 -1.14 -18.52 9.15
N GLU A 146 -0.27 -19.50 8.87
CA GLU A 146 1.02 -19.26 8.22
C GLU A 146 0.88 -18.78 6.76
N LEU A 147 -0.26 -19.01 6.12
CA LEU A 147 -0.51 -18.59 4.74
C LEU A 147 -1.32 -17.30 4.67
N GLY A 148 -2.11 -17.01 5.70
CA GLY A 148 -2.98 -15.84 5.74
C GLY A 148 -2.22 -14.52 5.85
N CYS A 149 -2.57 -13.57 5.01
CA CYS A 149 -1.99 -12.24 5.02
C CYS A 149 -3.02 -11.15 5.28
N PHE A 150 -2.59 -10.09 5.91
CA PHE A 150 -3.32 -8.84 6.00
C PHE A 150 -2.79 -7.88 4.94
N VAL A 151 -3.68 -7.16 4.29
CA VAL A 151 -3.31 -6.11 3.34
C VAL A 151 -3.49 -4.73 3.96
N PHE A 152 -2.43 -3.92 3.93
CA PHE A 152 -2.50 -2.49 4.21
C PHE A 152 -2.51 -1.74 2.87
N ARG A 153 -3.60 -1.00 2.60
CA ARG A 153 -3.78 -0.19 1.39
C ARG A 153 -3.60 1.29 1.71
N THR A 154 -2.93 2.02 0.82
CA THR A 154 -2.71 3.45 1.02
C THR A 154 -2.46 4.19 -0.29
N THR A 155 -3.01 5.41 -0.39
CA THR A 155 -2.63 6.40 -1.42
C THR A 155 -1.68 7.46 -0.86
N GLY A 156 -1.33 7.35 0.41
CA GLY A 156 -0.43 8.29 1.09
C GLY A 156 1.02 8.11 0.68
N TYR A 157 1.55 9.00 -0.14
CA TYR A 157 2.93 8.96 -0.63
C TYR A 157 3.97 8.83 0.49
N ASN A 158 3.75 9.47 1.64
CA ASN A 158 4.65 9.34 2.79
C ASN A 158 4.76 7.90 3.30
N SER A 159 3.64 7.17 3.40
CA SER A 159 3.65 5.76 3.80
C SER A 159 4.35 4.91 2.75
N ILE A 160 4.00 5.06 1.48
CA ILE A 160 4.59 4.29 0.37
C ILE A 160 6.11 4.47 0.35
N ARG A 161 6.59 5.72 0.34
CA ARG A 161 8.01 6.04 0.32
C ARG A 161 8.75 5.46 1.53
N THR A 162 8.17 5.60 2.72
CA THR A 162 8.78 5.13 3.95
C THR A 162 8.86 3.61 3.97
N LEU A 163 7.78 2.92 3.64
CA LEU A 163 7.73 1.46 3.58
C LEU A 163 8.70 0.90 2.54
N ALA A 164 8.74 1.47 1.33
CA ALA A 164 9.68 1.06 0.28
C ALA A 164 11.14 1.19 0.73
N ALA A 165 11.49 2.33 1.37
CA ALA A 165 12.83 2.54 1.89
C ALA A 165 13.18 1.56 3.01
N ARG A 166 12.25 1.29 3.93
CA ARG A 166 12.47 0.35 5.05
C ARG A 166 12.62 -1.09 4.58
N LEU A 167 11.78 -1.54 3.66
CA LEU A 167 11.86 -2.89 3.11
C LEU A 167 13.22 -3.14 2.44
N ARG A 168 13.69 -2.21 1.61
CA ARG A 168 15.01 -2.32 0.97
C ARG A 168 16.15 -2.26 1.97
N TYR A 169 16.04 -1.39 2.98
CA TYR A 169 17.03 -1.32 4.05
C TYR A 169 17.09 -2.64 4.84
N PHE A 170 15.97 -3.17 5.30
CA PHE A 170 15.93 -4.41 6.05
C PHE A 170 16.33 -5.62 5.21
N HIS A 171 15.98 -5.65 3.93
CA HIS A 171 16.47 -6.67 3.01
C HIS A 171 18.00 -6.67 2.93
N ALA A 172 18.61 -5.50 2.76
CA ALA A 172 20.06 -5.37 2.66
C ALA A 172 20.78 -5.82 3.93
N ILE A 173 20.37 -5.33 5.11
CA ILE A 173 21.05 -5.64 6.37
C ILE A 173 20.83 -7.09 6.84
N SER A 174 19.68 -7.69 6.54
CA SER A 174 19.42 -9.10 6.87
C SER A 174 20.14 -10.08 5.94
N GLY A 175 20.76 -9.58 4.87
CA GLY A 175 21.36 -10.42 3.85
C GLY A 175 20.30 -11.18 3.04
N GLY A 176 19.18 -10.53 2.73
CA GLY A 176 18.08 -11.11 1.97
C GLY A 176 17.07 -11.93 2.78
N ASN A 177 17.16 -11.96 4.12
CA ASN A 177 16.27 -12.77 4.97
C ASN A 177 15.09 -11.92 5.51
N LEU A 178 14.41 -11.19 4.62
CA LEU A 178 13.34 -10.28 4.99
C LEU A 178 12.09 -11.01 5.52
N ALA A 179 11.77 -12.19 4.96
CA ALA A 179 10.60 -12.98 5.33
C ALA A 179 10.66 -13.59 6.74
N THR A 180 11.87 -13.68 7.33
CA THR A 180 12.08 -14.20 8.67
C THR A 180 12.43 -13.11 9.69
N LEU A 181 12.48 -11.86 9.26
CA LEU A 181 12.78 -10.73 10.14
C LEU A 181 11.54 -10.35 10.96
N SER A 182 11.71 -10.24 12.28
CA SER A 182 10.65 -9.81 13.19
C SER A 182 10.50 -8.28 13.14
N LEU A 183 9.40 -7.82 12.58
CA LEU A 183 9.13 -6.42 12.33
C LEU A 183 7.87 -5.95 13.07
N GLU A 184 7.66 -4.64 13.09
CA GLU A 184 6.39 -4.02 13.49
C GLU A 184 6.01 -2.89 12.53
N LEU A 185 4.73 -2.82 12.17
CA LEU A 185 4.14 -1.64 11.57
C LEU A 185 3.90 -0.61 12.66
N LYS A 186 4.35 0.61 12.44
CA LYS A 186 4.24 1.70 13.42
C LYS A 186 3.58 2.92 12.81
N LEU A 187 2.56 3.43 13.47
CA LEU A 187 1.92 4.67 13.06
C LEU A 187 2.73 5.86 13.55
N ARG A 188 3.19 6.70 12.62
CA ARG A 188 3.94 7.92 12.87
C ARG A 188 3.09 9.14 12.53
N GLY A 189 3.23 10.18 13.32
CA GLY A 189 2.62 11.48 13.06
C GLY A 189 3.68 12.52 12.69
N LYS A 190 3.37 13.38 11.72
CA LYS A 190 4.15 14.59 11.43
C LYS A 190 3.22 15.76 11.16
N SER A 191 3.68 16.96 11.46
CA SER A 191 2.96 18.20 11.13
C SER A 191 3.84 19.07 10.24
N THR A 192 3.21 19.77 9.31
CA THR A 192 3.87 20.70 8.40
C THR A 192 3.10 22.02 8.35
N ALA A 193 3.71 23.08 7.85
CA ALA A 193 3.01 24.34 7.60
C ALA A 193 1.85 24.16 6.61
N GLN A 194 2.03 23.34 5.59
CA GLN A 194 0.98 23.01 4.60
C GLN A 194 -0.21 22.26 5.18
N SER A 195 -0.01 21.49 6.25
CA SER A 195 -1.09 20.83 6.97
C SER A 195 -1.75 21.71 8.03
N HIS A 196 -1.48 23.02 8.02
CA HIS A 196 -1.94 23.96 9.06
C HIS A 196 -1.61 23.45 10.48
N ARG A 197 -0.47 22.75 10.64
CA ARG A 197 -0.01 22.09 11.87
C ARG A 197 -0.91 20.94 12.34
N ALA A 198 -1.91 20.54 11.57
CA ALA A 198 -2.66 19.32 11.84
C ALA A 198 -1.75 18.08 11.65
N PRO A 199 -1.85 17.07 12.51
CA PRO A 199 -1.04 15.87 12.37
C PRO A 199 -1.45 15.08 11.13
N ILE A 200 -0.46 14.69 10.31
CA ILE A 200 -0.61 13.77 9.20
C ILE A 200 0.00 12.45 9.64
N TYR A 201 -0.79 11.39 9.64
CA TYR A 201 -0.33 10.06 10.01
C TYR A 201 0.15 9.29 8.79
N TYR A 202 1.24 8.52 8.96
CA TYR A 202 1.81 7.63 7.95
C TYR A 202 2.36 6.37 8.62
N VAL A 203 2.47 5.30 7.86
CA VAL A 203 2.99 4.01 8.33
C VAL A 203 4.48 3.93 8.11
N ASP A 204 5.18 3.49 9.14
CA ASP A 204 6.59 3.12 9.16
C ASP A 204 6.72 1.62 9.43
N LEU A 205 7.82 1.02 9.02
CA LEU A 205 8.19 -0.36 9.32
C LEU A 205 9.47 -0.33 10.13
N THR A 206 9.45 -0.94 11.32
CA THR A 206 10.58 -0.93 12.26
C THR A 206 10.85 -2.34 12.77
N LEU A 207 12.00 -2.54 13.39
CA LEU A 207 12.22 -3.73 14.22
C LEU A 207 11.33 -3.66 15.45
N ARG A 208 11.00 -4.82 16.02
CA ARG A 208 10.32 -4.88 17.33
C ARG A 208 11.14 -4.17 18.39
N ALA A 209 10.46 -3.49 19.31
CA ALA A 209 11.10 -2.62 20.29
C ALA A 209 11.98 -3.37 21.32
N ASP A 210 11.78 -4.68 21.47
CA ASP A 210 12.48 -5.57 22.41
C ASP A 210 13.77 -6.18 21.84
N GLN A 211 14.13 -5.86 20.59
CA GLN A 211 15.28 -6.46 19.91
C GLN A 211 16.27 -5.41 19.41
N SER A 212 17.57 -5.71 19.57
CA SER A 212 18.61 -4.97 18.86
C SER A 212 18.65 -5.35 17.38
N MET A 213 19.27 -4.51 16.55
CA MET A 213 19.45 -4.80 15.12
C MET A 213 20.26 -6.08 14.90
N GLU A 214 21.31 -6.27 15.70
CA GLU A 214 22.20 -7.43 15.60
C GLU A 214 21.46 -8.74 15.94
N ASP A 215 20.69 -8.72 17.03
CA ASP A 215 19.90 -9.89 17.46
C ASP A 215 18.82 -10.22 16.43
N ALA A 216 18.10 -9.21 15.95
CA ALA A 216 17.05 -9.41 14.95
C ALA A 216 17.57 -10.04 13.66
N VAL A 217 18.72 -9.58 13.16
CA VAL A 217 19.35 -10.13 11.97
C VAL A 217 19.90 -11.55 12.21
N SER A 218 20.49 -11.79 13.39
CA SER A 218 20.96 -13.12 13.77
C SER A 218 19.82 -14.14 13.83
N HIS A 219 18.73 -13.79 14.53
CA HIS A 219 17.54 -14.63 14.62
C HIS A 219 16.90 -14.87 13.24
N ALA A 220 16.82 -13.83 12.39
CA ALA A 220 16.27 -13.98 11.05
C ALA A 220 17.06 -14.98 10.19
N ARG A 221 18.39 -14.94 10.26
CA ARG A 221 19.27 -15.88 9.55
C ARG A 221 19.11 -17.30 10.04
N GLU A 222 19.00 -17.48 11.36
CA GLU A 222 18.81 -18.82 11.94
C GLU A 222 17.44 -19.37 11.56
N ALA A 223 16.38 -18.58 11.68
CA ALA A 223 15.04 -18.98 11.26
C ALA A 223 14.98 -19.34 9.76
N ALA A 224 15.69 -18.61 8.90
CA ALA A 224 15.78 -18.94 7.47
C ALA A 224 16.41 -20.31 7.24
N LYS A 225 17.52 -20.63 7.94
CA LYS A 225 18.17 -21.97 7.86
C LYS A 225 17.25 -23.09 8.35
N VAL A 226 16.54 -22.86 9.46
CA VAL A 226 15.58 -23.84 9.98
C VAL A 226 14.48 -24.11 8.97
N ARG A 227 13.89 -23.09 8.37
CA ARG A 227 12.86 -23.23 7.32
C ARG A 227 13.40 -24.00 6.11
N GLU A 228 14.60 -23.68 5.66
CA GLU A 228 15.23 -24.38 4.54
C GLU A 228 15.48 -25.87 4.86
N SER A 229 15.94 -26.18 6.08
CA SER A 229 16.12 -27.57 6.52
C SER A 229 14.82 -28.37 6.60
N GLN A 230 13.69 -27.68 6.79
CA GLN A 230 12.34 -28.24 6.77
C GLN A 230 11.76 -28.37 5.36
N GLY A 231 12.50 -27.99 4.32
CA GLY A 231 12.06 -28.04 2.93
C GLY A 231 11.28 -26.83 2.45
N ILE A 232 11.30 -25.72 3.19
CA ILE A 232 10.64 -24.45 2.79
C ILE A 232 11.64 -23.62 2.00
N HIS A 233 11.55 -23.67 0.68
CA HIS A 233 12.45 -22.96 -0.24
C HIS A 233 11.95 -21.56 -0.57
N GLN A 234 12.27 -20.58 0.29
CA GLN A 234 11.80 -19.19 0.15
C GLN A 234 12.20 -18.55 -1.20
N ALA A 235 13.41 -18.82 -1.69
CA ALA A 235 13.87 -18.29 -2.97
C ALA A 235 13.04 -18.77 -4.17
N GLU A 236 12.62 -20.05 -4.17
CA GLU A 236 11.74 -20.56 -5.22
C GLU A 236 10.31 -19.96 -5.10
N LEU A 237 9.82 -19.76 -3.89
CA LEU A 237 8.55 -19.07 -3.67
C LEU A 237 8.60 -17.64 -4.22
N ASP A 238 9.63 -16.88 -3.90
CA ASP A 238 9.81 -15.50 -4.38
C ASP A 238 9.90 -15.45 -5.91
N LYS A 239 10.65 -16.38 -6.52
CA LYS A 239 10.78 -16.49 -7.97
C LYS A 239 9.44 -16.76 -8.67
N VAL A 240 8.66 -17.69 -8.14
CA VAL A 240 7.33 -18.02 -8.70
C VAL A 240 6.35 -16.87 -8.48
N ALA A 241 6.36 -16.22 -7.32
CA ALA A 241 5.55 -15.05 -7.02
C ALA A 241 5.90 -13.87 -7.95
N HIS A 242 7.20 -13.64 -8.20
CA HIS A 242 7.66 -12.60 -9.11
C HIS A 242 7.21 -12.83 -10.55
N ALA A 243 7.32 -14.06 -11.05
CA ALA A 243 6.84 -14.44 -12.39
C ALA A 243 5.32 -14.24 -12.53
N GLY A 244 4.54 -14.54 -11.49
CA GLY A 244 3.12 -14.26 -11.44
C GLY A 244 2.81 -12.77 -11.42
N LEU A 245 3.58 -11.98 -10.66
CA LEU A 245 3.39 -10.54 -10.53
C LEU A 245 3.52 -9.78 -11.85
N LEU A 246 4.45 -10.16 -12.69
CA LEU A 246 4.65 -9.55 -14.02
C LEU A 246 3.41 -9.66 -14.92
N ASN A 247 2.56 -10.64 -14.68
CA ASN A 247 1.34 -10.88 -15.45
C ASN A 247 0.06 -10.31 -14.79
N ALA A 248 0.13 -9.91 -13.53
CA ALA A 248 -1.04 -9.67 -12.66
C ALA A 248 -1.38 -8.19 -12.46
N GLN A 249 -0.92 -7.29 -13.31
CA GLN A 249 -1.07 -5.84 -13.10
C GLN A 249 -2.52 -5.34 -13.06
N PHE A 250 -3.50 -6.14 -13.49
CA PHE A 250 -4.92 -5.77 -13.49
C PHE A 250 -5.81 -6.83 -12.82
N GLU A 251 -5.25 -7.67 -11.97
CA GLU A 251 -6.00 -8.66 -11.19
C GLU A 251 -6.70 -8.03 -9.98
N TYR A 252 -7.55 -7.06 -10.24
CA TYR A 252 -8.54 -6.69 -9.25
C TYR A 252 -9.83 -7.40 -9.60
N SER A 253 -10.43 -8.11 -8.64
CA SER A 253 -11.85 -8.45 -8.76
C SER A 253 -12.66 -7.15 -8.83
N GLU A 254 -13.82 -7.17 -9.47
CA GLU A 254 -14.71 -5.98 -9.52
C GLU A 254 -15.04 -5.49 -8.11
N GLU A 255 -15.22 -6.41 -7.17
CA GLU A 255 -15.51 -6.11 -5.76
C GLU A 255 -14.34 -5.42 -5.06
N GLU A 256 -13.09 -5.87 -5.25
CA GLU A 256 -11.91 -5.21 -4.68
C GLU A 256 -11.69 -3.81 -5.26
N GLY A 257 -11.91 -3.65 -6.56
CA GLY A 257 -11.76 -2.36 -7.21
C GLY A 257 -12.79 -1.34 -6.74
N LEU A 258 -14.04 -1.74 -6.55
CA LEU A 258 -15.08 -0.89 -5.98
C LEU A 258 -14.75 -0.45 -4.55
N GLN A 259 -14.24 -1.36 -3.72
CA GLN A 259 -13.78 -1.06 -2.37
C GLN A 259 -12.65 -0.02 -2.35
N VAL A 260 -11.70 -0.14 -3.28
CA VAL A 260 -10.61 0.83 -3.42
C VAL A 260 -11.16 2.21 -3.80
N VAL A 261 -12.13 2.27 -4.70
CA VAL A 261 -12.74 3.52 -5.11
C VAL A 261 -13.53 4.16 -3.96
N GLU A 262 -14.31 3.41 -3.20
CA GLU A 262 -15.00 3.93 -2.01
C GLU A 262 -14.03 4.49 -0.97
N GLU A 263 -12.92 3.80 -0.72
CA GLU A 263 -11.96 4.19 0.31
C GLU A 263 -11.10 5.39 -0.09
N PHE A 264 -10.66 5.47 -1.36
CA PHE A 264 -9.64 6.43 -1.78
C PHE A 264 -10.11 7.48 -2.79
N VAL A 265 -11.28 7.30 -3.39
CA VAL A 265 -11.86 8.22 -4.39
C VAL A 265 -13.33 8.52 -4.05
N PRO A 266 -13.66 9.00 -2.82
CA PRO A 266 -15.03 9.22 -2.39
C PRO A 266 -15.78 10.21 -3.30
N GLU A 267 -17.11 10.07 -3.38
CA GLU A 267 -17.97 10.98 -4.10
C GLU A 267 -17.86 12.41 -3.52
N GLY A 268 -17.60 13.38 -4.36
CA GLY A 268 -17.41 14.79 -3.97
C GLY A 268 -16.06 15.38 -4.35
N THR A 269 -15.10 14.57 -4.78
CA THR A 269 -13.88 15.01 -5.44
C THR A 269 -14.05 15.04 -6.97
N ALA A 270 -15.25 15.45 -7.46
CA ALA A 270 -15.43 15.71 -8.88
C ALA A 270 -14.51 16.87 -9.29
N PRO A 271 -13.76 16.75 -10.38
CA PRO A 271 -13.07 17.92 -10.91
C PRO A 271 -14.10 19.00 -11.21
N PRO A 272 -13.82 20.30 -10.97
CA PRO A 272 -14.68 21.37 -11.39
C PRO A 272 -14.92 21.22 -12.90
N GLY A 273 -16.19 21.15 -13.30
CA GLY A 273 -16.57 20.98 -14.70
C GLY A 273 -15.95 22.09 -15.53
N ASN A 274 -15.39 21.71 -16.67
CA ASN A 274 -14.98 22.58 -17.78
C ASN A 274 -14.16 23.85 -17.43
N ALA A 275 -13.01 23.71 -16.82
CA ALA A 275 -11.95 24.69 -16.98
C ALA A 275 -11.10 24.25 -18.20
N GLN A 276 -11.15 25.02 -19.28
CA GLN A 276 -10.22 24.88 -20.42
C GLN A 276 -8.78 24.88 -19.87
N PRO A 277 -7.91 24.01 -20.35
CA PRO A 277 -6.54 23.96 -19.88
C PRO A 277 -5.84 25.29 -20.19
N GLN A 278 -5.51 26.04 -19.15
CA GLN A 278 -4.57 27.15 -19.30
C GLN A 278 -3.16 26.55 -19.49
N PRO A 279 -2.37 27.01 -20.45
CA PRO A 279 -1.03 26.48 -20.66
C PRO A 279 -0.18 26.72 -19.42
N VAL A 280 0.30 25.63 -18.81
CA VAL A 280 1.21 25.70 -17.68
C VAL A 280 2.54 26.25 -18.17
N GLN A 281 2.86 27.47 -17.76
CA GLN A 281 4.18 28.06 -18.06
C GLN A 281 5.27 27.22 -17.38
N GLY A 282 6.16 26.66 -18.17
CA GLY A 282 7.28 25.87 -17.69
C GLY A 282 8.19 26.65 -16.72
N LEU A 283 8.88 25.94 -15.85
CA LEU A 283 9.78 26.52 -14.83
C LEU A 283 10.82 27.48 -15.43
N SER A 284 11.28 27.24 -16.66
CA SER A 284 12.17 28.09 -17.45
C SER A 284 11.56 29.46 -17.79
N GLN A 285 10.25 29.55 -18.03
CA GLN A 285 9.59 30.83 -18.30
C GLN A 285 9.35 31.64 -17.01
N LYS A 286 9.16 30.99 -15.87
CA LYS A 286 9.05 31.65 -14.55
C LYS A 286 10.39 32.22 -14.07
N LEU A 287 11.51 31.61 -14.45
CA LEU A 287 12.84 32.10 -14.12
C LEU A 287 13.28 33.27 -15.01
N ALA A 288 12.89 33.28 -16.27
CA ALA A 288 13.18 34.37 -17.17
C ALA A 288 12.46 35.68 -16.80
N GLY A 289 11.26 35.60 -16.23
CA GLY A 289 10.50 36.77 -15.78
C GLY A 289 11.01 37.44 -14.51
N LYS A 290 11.90 36.80 -13.73
CA LYS A 290 12.50 37.34 -12.51
C LYS A 290 13.87 38.04 -12.71
N GLN A 291 14.45 37.96 -13.90
CA GLN A 291 15.71 38.64 -14.21
C GLN A 291 15.54 39.98 -14.94
N ALA A 292 14.31 40.42 -15.17
CA ALA A 292 13.99 41.67 -15.86
C ALA A 292 13.20 42.67 -14.97
N GLY A 293 13.41 42.61 -13.64
CA GLY A 293 12.83 43.57 -12.71
C GLY A 293 13.87 43.98 -11.66
#